data_cd40d0975fc185239f883342e1af7763
#
_entry.id   cd40d0975fc185239f883342e1af7763
#
_cell.length_a   1.000
_cell.length_b   1.000
_cell.length_c   1.000
_cell.angle_alpha   90.00
_cell.angle_beta   90.00
_cell.angle_gamma   90.00
#
_symmetry.space_group_name_H-M   'P 1'
#
loop_
_entity.id
_entity.type
_entity.pdbx_description
1 polymer ?
#
loop_
_entity_poly.entity_id
_entity_poly.type
_entity_poly.pdbx_seq_one_letter_code
_entity_poly.pdbx_strand_id
1 'polypeptide(L)'
;MQNDPRSRILLLLQLLLKQTDEHHYATGADILRFWETHGIQTTRKNVYSDIQLLMDFGLDVICIKSTQNRYFVGSRLLELPELKLLGDAVESSHLITEKKSTALIEKLGHLTSRHNAALLNRPVYMDGTAKPDNEAVYYAIDAIQTAIHKQRAISFQYFEYTPKKEKVLKHKGYRYGFSPYVLIWSRDFYYAVGWSEKHGKLAQFRVDRMTAIQDSDAPYIADPSFDPASYIREIFGMYHDMPQRVTLLCENRTMRNIIDHFGEDVDTEVVDANHFRVSVDVAPTPPFFSWVFTFGG
;
A
#
# COMPACT_ATOMS: atom_id res chain seq x y z
N MET A 1 6.96 -34.38 23.14
CA MET A 1 5.59 -34.23 22.56
C MET A 1 5.12 -35.58 22.00
N GLN A 2 5.16 -36.65 22.82
CA GLN A 2 4.82 -37.96 22.32
C GLN A 2 3.30 -38.13 22.22
N ASN A 3 2.81 -38.36 21.00
CA ASN A 3 1.43 -38.80 20.68
C ASN A 3 0.25 -37.95 21.21
N ASP A 4 0.41 -36.62 21.40
CA ASP A 4 -0.71 -35.76 21.71
C ASP A 4 -1.54 -35.50 20.43
N PRO A 5 -2.84 -35.88 20.41
CA PRO A 5 -3.72 -35.62 19.28
C PRO A 5 -3.81 -34.14 18.87
N ARG A 6 -3.66 -33.23 19.82
CA ARG A 6 -3.68 -31.79 19.57
C ARG A 6 -2.48 -31.34 18.74
N SER A 7 -1.29 -31.81 19.12
CA SER A 7 -0.06 -31.55 18.36
C SER A 7 -0.11 -32.11 16.95
N ARG A 8 -0.74 -33.29 16.77
CA ARG A 8 -0.93 -33.93 15.49
C ARG A 8 -1.77 -33.09 14.52
N ILE A 9 -2.90 -32.56 14.98
CA ILE A 9 -3.80 -31.71 14.19
C ILE A 9 -3.10 -30.40 13.80
N LEU A 10 -2.38 -29.75 14.73
CA LEU A 10 -1.65 -28.52 14.44
C LEU A 10 -0.55 -28.74 13.40
N LEU A 11 0.15 -29.85 13.48
CA LEU A 11 1.16 -30.24 12.48
C LEU A 11 0.53 -30.51 11.10
N LEU A 12 -0.65 -31.17 11.08
CA LEU A 12 -1.39 -31.40 9.83
C LEU A 12 -1.82 -30.08 9.20
N LEU A 13 -2.38 -29.17 10.01
CA LEU A 13 -2.74 -27.83 9.56
C LEU A 13 -1.53 -27.08 8.98
N GLN A 14 -0.40 -27.14 9.66
CA GLN A 14 0.85 -26.53 9.20
C GLN A 14 1.34 -27.14 7.87
N LEU A 15 1.31 -28.47 7.74
CA LEU A 15 1.66 -29.15 6.50
C LEU A 15 0.78 -28.69 5.35
N LEU A 16 -0.54 -28.75 5.52
CA LEU A 16 -1.52 -28.40 4.49
C LEU A 16 -1.38 -26.94 4.07
N LEU A 17 -1.33 -26.02 5.03
CA LEU A 17 -1.22 -24.58 4.73
C LEU A 17 0.11 -24.21 4.06
N LYS A 18 1.23 -24.79 4.48
CA LYS A 18 2.56 -24.40 4.02
C LYS A 18 3.08 -25.19 2.82
N GLN A 19 2.64 -26.43 2.64
CA GLN A 19 3.27 -27.32 1.65
C GLN A 19 2.33 -27.75 0.53
N THR A 20 1.04 -27.43 0.60
CA THR A 20 0.09 -27.86 -0.42
C THR A 20 -0.60 -26.69 -1.11
N ASP A 21 -0.93 -26.91 -2.36
CA ASP A 21 -1.74 -26.07 -3.24
C ASP A 21 -2.33 -26.95 -4.36
N GLU A 22 -3.02 -26.37 -5.33
CA GLU A 22 -3.66 -27.07 -6.45
C GLU A 22 -2.71 -27.90 -7.32
N HIS A 23 -1.41 -27.53 -7.34
CA HIS A 23 -0.36 -28.25 -8.09
C HIS A 23 0.50 -29.14 -7.19
N HIS A 24 0.48 -28.94 -5.88
CA HIS A 24 1.28 -29.64 -4.91
C HIS A 24 0.40 -30.19 -3.79
N TYR A 25 0.18 -31.48 -3.80
CA TYR A 25 -0.71 -32.15 -2.85
C TYR A 25 0.09 -33.04 -1.88
N ALA A 26 -0.51 -33.37 -0.76
CA ALA A 26 -0.02 -34.38 0.17
C ALA A 26 -0.89 -35.64 0.09
N THR A 27 -0.28 -36.81 0.06
CA THR A 27 -0.97 -38.08 0.22
C THR A 27 -1.08 -38.47 1.70
N GLY A 28 -1.94 -39.44 2.02
CA GLY A 28 -1.99 -40.00 3.38
C GLY A 28 -0.66 -40.57 3.86
N ALA A 29 0.18 -41.08 2.94
CA ALA A 29 1.53 -41.55 3.24
C ALA A 29 2.48 -40.41 3.56
N ASP A 30 2.39 -39.28 2.84
CA ASP A 30 3.22 -38.10 3.11
C ASP A 30 2.89 -37.47 4.45
N ILE A 31 1.59 -37.42 4.80
CA ILE A 31 1.12 -36.93 6.11
C ILE A 31 1.67 -37.81 7.24
N LEU A 32 1.58 -39.13 7.11
CA LEU A 32 2.11 -40.04 8.11
C LEU A 32 3.62 -39.88 8.27
N ARG A 33 4.38 -39.79 7.16
CA ARG A 33 5.82 -39.56 7.18
C ARG A 33 6.15 -38.22 7.84
N PHE A 34 5.40 -37.17 7.54
CA PHE A 34 5.59 -35.86 8.17
C PHE A 34 5.36 -35.91 9.67
N TRP A 35 4.36 -36.62 10.15
CA TRP A 35 4.14 -36.81 11.58
C TRP A 35 5.26 -37.63 12.23
N GLU A 36 5.73 -38.67 11.55
CA GLU A 36 6.85 -39.51 12.04
C GLU A 36 8.12 -38.66 12.24
N THR A 37 8.45 -37.76 11.30
CA THR A 37 9.62 -36.87 11.47
C THR A 37 9.47 -35.92 12.66
N HIS A 38 8.25 -35.72 13.15
CA HIS A 38 7.95 -34.92 14.35
C HIS A 38 7.71 -35.80 15.60
N GLY A 39 8.04 -37.08 15.54
CA GLY A 39 7.94 -38.00 16.65
C GLY A 39 6.53 -38.49 16.96
N ILE A 40 5.62 -38.38 16.02
CA ILE A 40 4.23 -38.85 16.15
C ILE A 40 4.04 -40.12 15.30
N GLN A 41 3.78 -41.24 15.96
CA GLN A 41 3.40 -42.50 15.32
C GLN A 41 1.89 -42.71 15.39
N THR A 42 1.26 -42.92 14.23
CA THR A 42 -0.20 -43.01 14.14
C THR A 42 -0.63 -43.82 12.88
N THR A 43 -1.91 -43.97 12.67
CA THR A 43 -2.49 -44.78 11.60
C THR A 43 -3.20 -43.92 10.55
N ARG A 44 -3.45 -44.51 9.35
CA ARG A 44 -4.24 -43.87 8.28
C ARG A 44 -5.64 -43.44 8.72
N LYS A 45 -6.27 -44.13 9.67
CA LYS A 45 -7.58 -43.77 10.19
C LYS A 45 -7.54 -42.36 10.81
N ASN A 46 -6.49 -42.05 11.52
CA ASN A 46 -6.32 -40.73 12.13
C ASN A 46 -6.05 -39.62 11.09
N VAL A 47 -5.43 -39.95 9.93
CA VAL A 47 -5.31 -38.96 8.83
C VAL A 47 -6.69 -38.53 8.35
N TYR A 48 -7.60 -39.47 8.10
CA TYR A 48 -8.94 -39.15 7.63
C TYR A 48 -9.76 -38.36 8.66
N SER A 49 -9.71 -38.78 9.95
CA SER A 49 -10.46 -38.10 11.00
C SER A 49 -9.94 -36.68 11.25
N ASP A 50 -8.64 -36.46 11.17
CA ASP A 50 -8.07 -35.13 11.42
C ASP A 50 -8.30 -34.19 10.22
N ILE A 51 -8.23 -34.71 8.98
CA ILE A 51 -8.63 -33.93 7.80
C ILE A 51 -10.09 -33.53 7.91
N GLN A 52 -11.00 -34.46 8.26
CA GLN A 52 -12.42 -34.15 8.41
C GLN A 52 -12.62 -33.09 9.50
N LEU A 53 -11.92 -33.19 10.63
CA LEU A 53 -11.99 -32.19 11.68
C LEU A 53 -11.55 -30.81 11.21
N LEU A 54 -10.48 -30.72 10.42
CA LEU A 54 -10.05 -29.43 9.83
C LEU A 54 -11.06 -28.86 8.85
N MET A 55 -11.71 -29.74 8.04
CA MET A 55 -12.82 -29.33 7.15
C MET A 55 -14.03 -28.84 7.95
N ASP A 56 -14.41 -29.55 9.01
CA ASP A 56 -15.52 -29.16 9.90
C ASP A 56 -15.20 -27.83 10.62
N PHE A 57 -13.94 -27.54 10.88
CA PHE A 57 -13.47 -26.29 11.45
C PHE A 57 -13.43 -25.13 10.43
N GLY A 58 -13.67 -25.41 9.15
CA GLY A 58 -13.76 -24.39 8.09
C GLY A 58 -12.54 -24.29 7.18
N LEU A 59 -11.55 -25.20 7.29
CA LEU A 59 -10.44 -25.25 6.34
C LEU A 59 -10.92 -25.92 5.04
N ASP A 60 -10.79 -25.23 3.92
CA ASP A 60 -11.13 -25.78 2.60
C ASP A 60 -10.07 -26.78 2.12
N VAL A 61 -10.20 -28.01 2.56
CA VAL A 61 -9.33 -29.12 2.14
C VAL A 61 -9.98 -29.87 0.98
N ILE A 62 -9.38 -29.77 -0.19
CA ILE A 62 -9.80 -30.55 -1.35
C ILE A 62 -9.20 -31.95 -1.28
N CYS A 63 -10.03 -32.95 -1.46
CA CYS A 63 -9.64 -34.36 -1.55
C CYS A 63 -9.89 -34.88 -2.96
N ILE A 64 -8.83 -35.10 -3.72
CA ILE A 64 -8.92 -35.81 -5.01
C ILE A 64 -8.82 -37.31 -4.73
N LYS A 65 -9.94 -38.02 -4.92
CA LYS A 65 -10.01 -39.48 -4.75
C LYS A 65 -9.25 -40.19 -5.87
N SER A 66 -8.30 -41.01 -5.48
CA SER A 66 -7.56 -41.89 -6.39
C SER A 66 -7.06 -43.12 -5.62
N THR A 67 -6.22 -43.96 -6.23
CA THR A 67 -5.56 -45.07 -5.53
C THR A 67 -4.88 -44.61 -4.24
N GLN A 68 -4.35 -43.38 -4.24
CA GLN A 68 -3.90 -42.68 -3.05
C GLN A 68 -4.59 -41.31 -3.06
N ASN A 69 -5.45 -41.07 -2.09
CA ASN A 69 -6.13 -39.78 -1.96
C ASN A 69 -5.09 -38.66 -1.84
N ARG A 70 -5.34 -37.56 -2.55
CA ARG A 70 -4.50 -36.37 -2.60
C ARG A 70 -5.22 -35.22 -1.90
N TYR A 71 -4.55 -34.55 -0.99
CA TYR A 71 -5.10 -33.49 -0.17
C TYR A 71 -4.35 -32.19 -0.38
N PHE A 72 -5.06 -31.11 -0.55
CA PHE A 72 -4.47 -29.77 -0.61
C PHE A 72 -5.49 -28.72 -0.14
N VAL A 73 -5.02 -27.53 0.22
CA VAL A 73 -5.89 -26.39 0.56
C VAL A 73 -6.36 -25.74 -0.74
N GLY A 74 -7.68 -25.74 -0.96
CA GLY A 74 -8.33 -25.21 -2.16
C GLY A 74 -8.38 -23.69 -2.13
N SER A 75 -9.04 -23.11 -1.14
CA SER A 75 -9.16 -21.65 -1.01
C SER A 75 -8.30 -21.13 0.14
N ARG A 76 -7.78 -19.91 -0.03
CA ARG A 76 -6.97 -19.18 0.94
C ARG A 76 -7.57 -17.79 1.15
N LEU A 77 -7.15 -17.12 2.21
CA LEU A 77 -7.58 -15.74 2.48
C LEU A 77 -7.23 -14.79 1.32
N LEU A 78 -6.08 -15.02 0.71
CA LEU A 78 -5.63 -14.31 -0.50
C LEU A 78 -5.22 -15.35 -1.55
N GLU A 79 -5.67 -15.13 -2.78
CA GLU A 79 -5.28 -15.93 -3.93
C GLU A 79 -3.90 -15.52 -4.48
N LEU A 80 -3.27 -16.40 -5.24
CA LEU A 80 -1.94 -16.11 -5.79
C LEU A 80 -1.88 -14.85 -6.67
N PRO A 81 -2.87 -14.54 -7.53
CA PRO A 81 -2.88 -13.28 -8.28
C PRO A 81 -2.93 -12.04 -7.39
N GLU A 82 -3.72 -12.10 -6.30
CA GLU A 82 -3.83 -11.00 -5.33
C GLU A 82 -2.50 -10.79 -4.59
N LEU A 83 -1.87 -11.87 -4.15
CA LEU A 83 -0.55 -11.81 -3.51
C LEU A 83 0.53 -11.25 -4.45
N LYS A 84 0.49 -11.60 -5.75
CA LYS A 84 1.39 -11.03 -6.76
C LYS A 84 1.17 -9.52 -6.91
N LEU A 85 -0.09 -9.08 -6.99
CA LEU A 85 -0.43 -7.66 -7.08
C LEU A 85 0.04 -6.88 -5.85
N LEU A 86 -0.16 -7.44 -4.65
CA LEU A 86 0.34 -6.83 -3.40
C LEU A 86 1.87 -6.79 -3.37
N GLY A 87 2.55 -7.85 -3.83
CA GLY A 87 4.00 -7.89 -3.95
C GLY A 87 4.52 -6.81 -4.91
N ASP A 88 3.89 -6.68 -6.08
CA ASP A 88 4.24 -5.65 -7.08
C ASP A 88 4.01 -4.23 -6.51
N ALA A 89 2.91 -4.00 -5.78
CA ALA A 89 2.65 -2.73 -5.10
C ALA A 89 3.70 -2.39 -4.04
N VAL A 90 4.15 -3.37 -3.24
CA VAL A 90 5.23 -3.21 -2.26
C VAL A 90 6.56 -2.91 -2.98
N GLU A 91 6.86 -3.63 -4.06
CA GLU A 91 8.09 -3.46 -4.81
C GLU A 91 8.11 -2.10 -5.54
N SER A 92 6.98 -1.65 -6.12
CA SER A 92 6.86 -0.36 -6.81
C SER A 92 6.87 0.86 -5.89
N SER A 93 6.61 0.69 -4.62
CA SER A 93 6.54 1.81 -3.70
C SER A 93 7.90 2.46 -3.46
N HIS A 94 8.01 3.76 -3.79
CA HIS A 94 9.17 4.59 -3.50
C HIS A 94 9.29 5.02 -2.02
N LEU A 95 8.30 4.70 -1.19
CA LEU A 95 8.38 4.94 0.25
C LEU A 95 9.02 3.79 0.99
N ILE A 96 9.01 2.60 0.39
CA ILE A 96 9.47 1.38 1.03
C ILE A 96 10.94 1.15 0.68
N THR A 97 11.81 1.06 1.68
CA THR A 97 13.22 0.72 1.47
C THR A 97 13.34 -0.67 0.85
N GLU A 98 14.39 -0.93 0.08
CA GLU A 98 14.62 -2.24 -0.53
C GLU A 98 14.60 -3.38 0.50
N LYS A 99 15.31 -3.19 1.62
CA LYS A 99 15.31 -4.14 2.74
C LYS A 99 13.91 -4.42 3.28
N LYS A 100 13.09 -3.39 3.42
CA LYS A 100 11.72 -3.53 3.95
C LYS A 100 10.79 -4.15 2.93
N SER A 101 10.93 -3.85 1.63
CA SER A 101 10.20 -4.51 0.54
C SER A 101 10.43 -6.01 0.57
N THR A 102 11.68 -6.44 0.58
CA THR A 102 12.04 -7.86 0.68
C THR A 102 11.39 -8.53 1.89
N ALA A 103 11.49 -7.92 3.07
CA ALA A 103 10.89 -8.46 4.28
C ALA A 103 9.34 -8.51 4.23
N LEU A 104 8.68 -7.57 3.57
CA LEU A 104 7.22 -7.57 3.39
C LEU A 104 6.78 -8.64 2.40
N ILE A 105 7.50 -8.80 1.27
CA ILE A 105 7.21 -9.85 0.28
C ILE A 105 7.39 -11.24 0.91
N GLU A 106 8.43 -11.43 1.72
CA GLU A 106 8.61 -12.67 2.48
C GLU A 106 7.41 -12.95 3.40
N LYS A 107 6.93 -11.93 4.14
CA LYS A 107 5.74 -12.06 4.98
C LYS A 107 4.47 -12.38 4.19
N LEU A 108 4.27 -11.78 3.02
CA LEU A 108 3.18 -12.13 2.09
C LEU A 108 3.29 -13.60 1.67
N GLY A 109 4.49 -14.10 1.44
CA GLY A 109 4.73 -15.52 1.14
C GLY A 109 4.26 -16.48 2.23
N HIS A 110 4.18 -16.05 3.50
CA HIS A 110 3.63 -16.88 4.57
C HIS A 110 2.10 -17.09 4.50
N LEU A 111 1.39 -16.30 3.69
CA LEU A 111 -0.05 -16.42 3.49
C LEU A 111 -0.42 -17.49 2.44
N THR A 112 0.55 -18.10 1.80
CA THR A 112 0.35 -19.11 0.76
C THR A 112 1.25 -20.33 0.96
N SER A 113 1.22 -21.30 0.03
CA SER A 113 2.15 -22.44 0.04
C SER A 113 3.58 -21.97 -0.24
N ARG A 114 4.58 -22.73 0.22
CA ARG A 114 6.00 -22.47 -0.09
C ARG A 114 6.28 -22.41 -1.60
N HIS A 115 5.52 -23.17 -2.38
CA HIS A 115 5.66 -23.22 -3.84
C HIS A 115 5.16 -21.94 -4.49
N ASN A 116 3.98 -21.48 -4.07
CA ASN A 116 3.42 -20.22 -4.51
C ASN A 116 4.21 -19.01 -3.97
N ALA A 117 4.74 -19.08 -2.74
CA ALA A 117 5.61 -18.05 -2.18
C ALA A 117 6.88 -17.83 -3.03
N ALA A 118 7.45 -18.89 -3.57
CA ALA A 118 8.61 -18.78 -4.49
C ALA A 118 8.28 -17.98 -5.77
N LEU A 119 7.02 -17.97 -6.20
CA LEU A 119 6.56 -17.19 -7.35
C LEU A 119 6.36 -15.70 -7.06
N LEU A 120 6.38 -15.28 -5.80
CA LEU A 120 6.34 -13.87 -5.41
C LEU A 120 7.71 -13.21 -5.55
N ASN A 121 8.79 -13.98 -5.41
CA ASN A 121 10.17 -13.50 -5.56
C ASN A 121 10.57 -13.43 -7.05
N ARG A 122 9.82 -12.67 -7.83
CA ARG A 122 10.11 -12.43 -9.24
C ARG A 122 10.71 -11.03 -9.44
N PRO A 123 11.67 -10.85 -10.36
CA PRO A 123 12.13 -9.51 -10.69
C PRO A 123 10.99 -8.74 -11.35
N VAL A 124 10.55 -7.66 -10.72
CA VAL A 124 9.68 -6.66 -11.34
C VAL A 124 10.60 -5.52 -11.77
N TYR A 125 10.74 -5.32 -13.08
CA TYR A 125 11.52 -4.20 -13.61
C TYR A 125 10.70 -2.94 -13.49
N MET A 126 11.20 -1.99 -12.72
CA MET A 126 10.56 -0.70 -12.52
C MET A 126 11.37 0.41 -13.17
N ASP A 127 10.66 1.41 -13.66
CA ASP A 127 11.29 2.61 -14.22
C ASP A 127 11.95 3.42 -13.09
N GLY A 128 13.22 3.35 -13.08
CA GLY A 128 14.33 4.18 -12.72
C GLY A 128 14.35 5.04 -11.47
N THR A 129 13.59 4.83 -10.40
CA THR A 129 13.75 5.62 -9.18
C THR A 129 14.34 4.81 -8.03
N ALA A 130 15.45 5.31 -7.48
CA ALA A 130 16.10 4.69 -6.34
C ALA A 130 15.18 4.69 -5.12
N LYS A 131 15.03 3.52 -4.47
CA LYS A 131 14.33 3.41 -3.19
C LYS A 131 15.04 4.20 -2.09
N PRO A 132 14.31 4.85 -1.17
CA PRO A 132 14.93 5.61 -0.08
C PRO A 132 15.53 4.68 0.98
N ASP A 133 16.51 5.19 1.70
CA ASP A 133 17.12 4.49 2.86
C ASP A 133 16.45 4.84 4.20
N ASN A 134 15.33 5.56 4.20
CA ASN A 134 14.74 6.11 5.41
C ASN A 134 13.54 5.30 5.89
N GLU A 135 13.73 4.41 6.84
CA GLU A 135 12.64 3.67 7.50
C GLU A 135 11.80 4.53 8.47
N ALA A 136 12.25 5.72 8.85
CA ALA A 136 11.53 6.59 9.79
C ALA A 136 10.19 7.09 9.22
N VAL A 137 10.00 7.04 7.91
CA VAL A 137 8.75 7.46 7.24
C VAL A 137 7.54 6.64 7.73
N TYR A 138 7.70 5.34 8.01
CA TYR A 138 6.62 4.50 8.53
C TYR A 138 6.11 4.97 9.88
N TYR A 139 7.06 5.26 10.78
CA TYR A 139 6.72 5.75 12.11
C TYR A 139 6.12 7.16 12.05
N ALA A 140 6.57 7.97 11.10
CA ALA A 140 5.99 9.29 10.85
C ALA A 140 4.53 9.19 10.39
N ILE A 141 4.24 8.30 9.43
CA ILE A 141 2.88 8.04 8.95
C ILE A 141 1.99 7.57 10.10
N ASP A 142 2.43 6.58 10.88
CA ASP A 142 1.68 6.02 12.00
C ASP A 142 1.40 7.08 13.08
N ALA A 143 2.41 7.88 13.45
CA ALA A 143 2.26 8.97 14.40
C ALA A 143 1.23 10.03 13.92
N ILE A 144 1.30 10.42 12.65
CA ILE A 144 0.35 11.39 12.06
C ILE A 144 -1.06 10.80 11.99
N GLN A 145 -1.24 9.56 11.56
CA GLN A 145 -2.55 8.89 11.55
C GLN A 145 -3.15 8.80 12.95
N THR A 146 -2.31 8.47 13.94
CA THR A 146 -2.73 8.44 15.34
C THR A 146 -3.18 9.83 15.82
N ALA A 147 -2.45 10.88 15.46
CA ALA A 147 -2.80 12.27 15.80
C ALA A 147 -4.11 12.70 15.14
N ILE A 148 -4.34 12.36 13.87
CA ILE A 148 -5.59 12.60 13.16
C ILE A 148 -6.76 11.91 13.89
N HIS A 149 -6.61 10.62 14.17
CA HIS A 149 -7.67 9.85 14.84
C HIS A 149 -8.02 10.38 16.23
N LYS A 150 -7.01 10.83 16.98
CA LYS A 150 -7.18 11.40 18.32
C LYS A 150 -7.50 12.89 18.34
N GLN A 151 -7.55 13.53 17.18
CA GLN A 151 -7.68 14.99 17.04
C GLN A 151 -6.68 15.74 17.93
N ARG A 152 -5.40 15.40 17.79
CA ARG A 152 -4.30 16.03 18.54
C ARG A 152 -3.38 16.80 17.60
N ALA A 153 -2.92 17.94 18.10
CA ALA A 153 -1.84 18.68 17.45
C ALA A 153 -0.52 17.94 17.60
N ILE A 154 0.34 18.06 16.62
CA ILE A 154 1.71 17.56 16.64
C ILE A 154 2.70 18.69 16.44
N SER A 155 3.94 18.47 16.84
CA SER A 155 5.06 19.32 16.49
C SER A 155 6.15 18.54 15.79
N PHE A 156 6.80 19.13 14.80
CA PHE A 156 7.87 18.49 14.03
C PHE A 156 8.87 19.50 13.50
N GLN A 157 10.02 19.02 13.03
CA GLN A 157 10.97 19.78 12.23
C GLN A 157 10.89 19.33 10.77
N TYR A 158 11.21 20.24 9.83
CA TYR A 158 11.14 19.99 8.41
C TYR A 158 12.49 20.24 7.76
N PHE A 159 12.95 19.32 6.89
CA PHE A 159 14.22 19.46 6.22
C PHE A 159 14.10 19.56 4.71
N GLU A 160 15.11 20.10 4.08
CA GLU A 160 15.33 20.13 2.64
C GLU A 160 16.72 19.59 2.30
N TYR A 161 16.91 19.24 1.04
CA TYR A 161 18.22 18.84 0.55
C TYR A 161 18.95 20.05 -0.07
N THR A 162 20.21 20.20 0.26
CA THR A 162 21.11 21.12 -0.44
C THR A 162 21.50 20.54 -1.82
N PRO A 163 22.08 21.35 -2.73
CA PRO A 163 22.69 20.83 -3.97
C PRO A 163 23.77 19.77 -3.74
N LYS A 164 24.34 19.71 -2.53
CA LYS A 164 25.30 18.68 -2.11
C LYS A 164 24.63 17.41 -1.58
N LYS A 165 23.29 17.31 -1.67
CA LYS A 165 22.48 16.19 -1.15
C LYS A 165 22.50 16.04 0.38
N GLU A 166 22.89 17.09 1.11
CA GLU A 166 22.86 17.13 2.56
C GLU A 166 21.49 17.56 3.07
N LYS A 167 21.00 16.93 4.15
CA LYS A 167 19.76 17.32 4.82
C LYS A 167 20.00 18.53 5.71
N VAL A 168 19.27 19.62 5.46
CA VAL A 168 19.34 20.84 6.27
C VAL A 168 17.93 21.17 6.80
N LEU A 169 17.84 21.42 8.09
CA LEU A 169 16.57 21.79 8.71
C LEU A 169 16.15 23.20 8.25
N LYS A 170 14.91 23.31 7.76
CA LYS A 170 14.32 24.60 7.38
C LYS A 170 14.25 25.54 8.58
N HIS A 171 14.38 26.84 8.27
CA HIS A 171 14.26 27.92 9.25
C HIS A 171 15.10 27.67 10.51
N LYS A 172 16.34 27.21 10.36
CA LYS A 172 17.29 26.97 11.47
C LYS A 172 16.76 25.96 12.50
N GLY A 173 16.01 24.94 12.06
CA GLY A 173 15.46 23.93 12.96
C GLY A 173 14.16 24.30 13.64
N TYR A 174 13.43 25.26 13.10
CA TYR A 174 12.11 25.65 13.63
C TYR A 174 11.19 24.44 13.80
N ARG A 175 10.50 24.36 14.95
CA ARG A 175 9.44 23.36 15.20
C ARG A 175 8.10 23.92 14.77
N TYR A 176 7.49 23.22 13.85
CA TYR A 176 6.15 23.55 13.34
C TYR A 176 5.10 22.97 14.27
N GLY A 177 4.18 23.79 14.77
CA GLY A 177 2.91 23.33 15.35
C GLY A 177 1.90 23.07 14.23
N PHE A 178 1.23 21.92 14.31
CA PHE A 178 0.39 21.46 13.22
C PHE A 178 -0.78 20.58 13.71
N SER A 179 -1.98 20.90 13.28
CA SER A 179 -3.17 20.06 13.50
C SER A 179 -3.47 19.27 12.22
N PRO A 180 -3.07 18.01 12.10
CA PRO A 180 -3.23 17.22 10.89
C PRO A 180 -4.69 16.80 10.71
N TYR A 181 -5.23 16.95 9.50
CA TYR A 181 -6.60 16.58 9.14
C TYR A 181 -6.65 15.30 8.35
N VAL A 182 -5.74 15.13 7.39
CA VAL A 182 -5.70 13.97 6.49
C VAL A 182 -4.28 13.70 6.00
N LEU A 183 -4.02 12.43 5.68
CA LEU A 183 -2.87 12.01 4.88
C LEU A 183 -3.32 11.76 3.44
N ILE A 184 -2.66 12.39 2.49
CA ILE A 184 -2.91 12.22 1.06
C ILE A 184 -1.73 11.52 0.43
N TRP A 185 -2.00 10.44 -0.32
CA TRP A 185 -1.03 9.78 -1.17
C TRP A 185 -1.03 10.42 -2.55
N SER A 186 0.07 10.99 -2.97
CA SER A 186 0.22 11.59 -4.29
C SER A 186 1.63 11.40 -4.84
N ARG A 187 1.74 10.87 -6.07
CA ARG A 187 3.01 10.65 -6.78
C ARG A 187 4.06 10.00 -5.87
N ASP A 188 3.69 8.85 -5.30
CA ASP A 188 4.54 8.02 -4.42
C ASP A 188 4.99 8.67 -3.11
N PHE A 189 4.37 9.77 -2.70
CA PHE A 189 4.64 10.41 -1.41
C PHE A 189 3.38 10.60 -0.59
N TYR A 190 3.52 10.50 0.73
CA TYR A 190 2.50 10.96 1.66
C TYR A 190 2.66 12.45 1.95
N TYR A 191 1.53 13.14 1.95
CA TYR A 191 1.41 14.53 2.37
C TYR A 191 0.46 14.61 3.56
N ALA A 192 0.94 15.21 4.65
CA ALA A 192 0.07 15.58 5.77
C ALA A 192 -0.53 16.95 5.48
N VAL A 193 -1.86 17.02 5.44
CA VAL A 193 -2.61 18.27 5.23
C VAL A 193 -3.33 18.60 6.51
N GLY A 194 -3.32 19.89 6.89
CA GLY A 194 -3.92 20.36 8.11
C GLY A 194 -3.59 21.82 8.41
N TRP A 195 -3.99 22.29 9.57
CA TRP A 195 -3.74 23.66 10.03
C TRP A 195 -2.31 23.83 10.52
N SER A 196 -1.59 24.81 10.00
CA SER A 196 -0.24 25.17 10.42
C SER A 196 -0.27 26.45 11.27
N GLU A 197 0.16 26.36 12.52
CA GLU A 197 0.28 27.52 13.41
C GLU A 197 1.19 28.60 12.82
N LYS A 198 2.32 28.19 12.27
CA LYS A 198 3.30 29.10 11.66
C LYS A 198 2.72 29.93 10.51
N HIS A 199 1.87 29.31 9.70
CA HIS A 199 1.30 29.94 8.51
C HIS A 199 -0.08 30.54 8.75
N GLY A 200 -0.73 30.22 9.87
CA GLY A 200 -2.09 30.67 10.20
C GLY A 200 -3.13 30.23 9.16
N LYS A 201 -2.89 29.12 8.47
CA LYS A 201 -3.74 28.60 7.39
C LYS A 201 -3.52 27.11 7.17
N LEU A 202 -4.38 26.54 6.32
CA LEU A 202 -4.18 25.19 5.82
C LEU A 202 -2.83 25.09 5.11
N ALA A 203 -2.08 24.05 5.44
CA ALA A 203 -0.78 23.76 4.87
C ALA A 203 -0.60 22.27 4.63
N GLN A 204 0.35 21.93 3.78
CA GLN A 204 0.70 20.56 3.47
C GLN A 204 2.20 20.33 3.61
N PHE A 205 2.57 19.18 4.14
CA PHE A 205 3.95 18.80 4.35
C PHE A 205 4.18 17.38 3.85
N ARG A 206 5.25 17.18 3.08
CA ARG A 206 5.68 15.82 2.71
C ARG A 206 6.19 15.10 3.94
N VAL A 207 5.62 13.94 4.22
CA VAL A 207 5.89 13.17 5.44
C VAL A 207 7.33 12.67 5.49
N ASP A 208 7.92 12.30 4.34
CA ASP A 208 9.32 11.88 4.23
C ASP A 208 10.33 12.96 4.57
N ARG A 209 9.90 14.24 4.64
CA ARG A 209 10.72 15.40 5.03
C ARG A 209 10.46 15.90 6.46
N MET A 210 9.50 15.29 7.14
CA MET A 210 9.22 15.58 8.54
C MET A 210 10.15 14.75 9.44
N THR A 211 10.65 15.37 10.49
CA THR A 211 11.51 14.70 11.47
C THR A 211 11.18 15.15 12.89
N ALA A 212 11.57 14.36 13.89
CA ALA A 212 11.31 14.63 15.30
C ALA A 212 9.83 14.95 15.58
N ILE A 213 8.91 14.16 14.99
CA ILE A 213 7.47 14.28 15.22
C ILE A 213 7.17 13.91 16.67
N GLN A 214 6.39 14.75 17.35
CA GLN A 214 5.97 14.56 18.73
C GLN A 214 4.55 15.07 18.93
N ASP A 215 3.82 14.51 19.88
CA ASP A 215 2.56 15.10 20.33
C ASP A 215 2.82 16.53 20.82
N SER A 216 1.86 17.42 20.60
CA SER A 216 1.90 18.80 21.06
C SER A 216 0.83 19.02 22.10
N ASP A 217 1.16 19.78 23.15
CA ASP A 217 0.19 20.24 24.16
C ASP A 217 -0.68 21.40 23.64
N ALA A 218 -0.38 21.92 22.44
CA ALA A 218 -1.20 22.97 21.81
C ALA A 218 -2.60 22.43 21.47
N PRO A 219 -3.63 23.27 21.52
CA PRO A 219 -4.99 22.86 21.17
C PRO A 219 -5.04 22.47 19.69
N TYR A 220 -5.76 21.37 19.40
CA TYR A 220 -6.06 20.97 18.04
C TYR A 220 -7.04 21.95 17.42
N ILE A 221 -6.65 22.54 16.30
CA ILE A 221 -7.50 23.46 15.53
C ILE A 221 -8.22 22.64 14.48
N ALA A 222 -9.51 22.43 14.64
CA ALA A 222 -10.36 21.74 13.67
C ALA A 222 -10.93 22.73 12.64
N ASP A 223 -11.11 22.26 11.42
CA ASP A 223 -11.87 22.93 10.39
C ASP A 223 -13.01 22.01 9.92
N PRO A 224 -14.24 22.18 10.43
CA PRO A 224 -15.38 21.36 10.04
C PRO A 224 -15.78 21.51 8.57
N SER A 225 -15.31 22.55 7.89
CA SER A 225 -15.57 22.80 6.46
C SER A 225 -14.57 22.13 5.53
N PHE A 226 -13.48 21.57 6.08
CA PHE A 226 -12.47 20.91 5.28
C PHE A 226 -12.99 19.60 4.68
N ASP A 227 -13.08 19.55 3.35
CA ASP A 227 -13.39 18.35 2.59
C ASP A 227 -12.14 17.83 1.85
N PRO A 228 -11.59 16.67 2.23
CA PRO A 228 -10.41 16.10 1.57
C PRO A 228 -10.60 15.85 0.07
N ALA A 229 -11.81 15.45 -0.35
CA ALA A 229 -12.08 15.14 -1.75
C ALA A 229 -12.06 16.39 -2.62
N SER A 230 -12.67 17.49 -2.16
CA SER A 230 -12.60 18.78 -2.83
C SER A 230 -11.17 19.32 -2.85
N TYR A 231 -10.48 19.22 -1.71
CA TYR A 231 -9.08 19.66 -1.61
C TYR A 231 -8.18 18.96 -2.63
N ILE A 232 -8.31 17.62 -2.82
CA ILE A 232 -7.52 16.87 -3.80
C ILE A 232 -7.85 17.29 -5.25
N ARG A 233 -9.11 17.58 -5.57
CA ARG A 233 -9.53 18.03 -6.90
C ARG A 233 -8.96 19.39 -7.28
N GLU A 234 -8.88 20.30 -6.29
CA GLU A 234 -8.44 21.68 -6.50
C GLU A 234 -6.91 21.81 -6.60
N ILE A 235 -6.17 20.82 -6.05
CA ILE A 235 -4.71 20.85 -5.99
C ILE A 235 -4.09 20.02 -7.10
N PHE A 236 -3.31 20.66 -7.94
CA PHE A 236 -2.52 19.97 -8.95
C PHE A 236 -1.09 19.65 -8.44
N GLY A 237 -0.76 18.35 -8.34
CA GLY A 237 0.59 17.91 -7.94
C GLY A 237 1.01 18.35 -6.53
N MET A 238 0.06 18.51 -5.61
CA MET A 238 0.30 18.92 -4.23
C MET A 238 0.98 20.32 -4.13
N TYR A 239 0.69 21.21 -5.04
CA TYR A 239 1.01 22.63 -4.95
C TYR A 239 -0.26 23.41 -4.67
N HIS A 240 -0.28 24.14 -3.56
CA HIS A 240 -1.43 24.93 -3.16
C HIS A 240 -1.33 26.33 -3.75
N ASP A 241 -2.31 26.66 -4.58
CA ASP A 241 -2.60 28.02 -5.03
C ASP A 241 -4.12 28.17 -5.15
N MET A 242 -4.61 29.37 -5.40
CA MET A 242 -6.06 29.57 -5.56
C MET A 242 -6.55 28.89 -6.85
N PRO A 243 -7.56 28.00 -6.77
CA PRO A 243 -8.15 27.42 -7.95
C PRO A 243 -8.70 28.52 -8.88
N GLN A 244 -8.50 28.33 -10.17
CA GLN A 244 -9.00 29.20 -11.22
C GLN A 244 -9.65 28.37 -12.30
N ARG A 245 -10.67 28.92 -12.96
CA ARG A 245 -11.23 28.30 -14.16
C ARG A 245 -10.22 28.40 -15.29
N VAL A 246 -9.63 27.28 -15.67
CA VAL A 246 -8.69 27.18 -16.77
C VAL A 246 -9.37 26.48 -17.95
N THR A 247 -9.24 27.07 -19.13
CA THR A 247 -9.73 26.47 -20.37
C THR A 247 -8.56 26.10 -21.25
N LEU A 248 -8.47 24.82 -21.63
CA LEU A 248 -7.45 24.31 -22.53
C LEU A 248 -8.07 23.99 -23.87
N LEU A 249 -7.38 24.33 -24.95
CA LEU A 249 -7.67 23.83 -26.30
C LEU A 249 -6.78 22.59 -26.53
N CYS A 250 -7.39 21.46 -26.77
CA CYS A 250 -6.76 20.16 -26.81
C CYS A 250 -6.95 19.49 -28.16
N GLU A 251 -5.95 18.77 -28.65
CA GLU A 251 -6.13 17.85 -29.75
C GLU A 251 -6.94 16.60 -29.33
N ASN A 252 -7.77 16.05 -30.19
CA ASN A 252 -8.61 14.88 -29.87
C ASN A 252 -7.83 13.68 -29.33
N ARG A 253 -6.57 13.49 -29.73
CA ARG A 253 -5.71 12.42 -29.21
C ARG A 253 -5.41 12.51 -27.72
N THR A 254 -5.56 13.69 -27.11
CA THR A 254 -5.28 13.92 -25.68
C THR A 254 -6.50 13.66 -24.79
N MET A 255 -7.67 13.34 -25.35
CA MET A 255 -8.92 13.13 -24.59
C MET A 255 -8.74 12.08 -23.48
N ARG A 256 -8.05 10.97 -23.80
CA ARG A 256 -7.75 9.94 -22.81
C ARG A 256 -6.99 10.51 -21.60
N ASN A 257 -6.00 11.34 -21.82
CA ASN A 257 -5.20 11.94 -20.75
C ASN A 257 -6.02 12.93 -19.91
N ILE A 258 -6.98 13.61 -20.54
CA ILE A 258 -7.93 14.50 -19.84
C ILE A 258 -8.83 13.65 -18.91
N ILE A 259 -9.43 12.58 -19.43
CA ILE A 259 -10.29 11.68 -18.65
C ILE A 259 -9.51 10.99 -17.53
N ASP A 260 -8.31 10.48 -17.82
CA ASP A 260 -7.45 9.81 -16.83
C ASP A 260 -7.10 10.75 -15.66
N HIS A 261 -7.06 12.07 -15.90
CA HIS A 261 -6.67 13.04 -14.88
C HIS A 261 -7.85 13.72 -14.16
N PHE A 262 -8.87 14.13 -14.92
CA PHE A 262 -10.00 14.92 -14.41
C PHE A 262 -11.30 14.13 -14.27
N GLY A 263 -11.34 12.89 -14.77
CA GLY A 263 -12.53 12.05 -14.76
C GLY A 263 -13.40 12.23 -16.00
N GLU A 264 -14.38 11.33 -16.17
CA GLU A 264 -15.30 11.33 -17.32
C GLU A 264 -16.29 12.49 -17.29
N ASP A 265 -16.57 13.05 -16.13
CA ASP A 265 -17.56 14.15 -15.94
C ASP A 265 -16.98 15.54 -16.24
N VAL A 266 -15.76 15.61 -16.77
CA VAL A 266 -15.12 16.90 -17.09
C VAL A 266 -15.85 17.64 -18.21
N ASP A 267 -16.01 18.95 -18.04
CA ASP A 267 -16.74 19.81 -18.99
C ASP A 267 -15.95 19.99 -20.29
N THR A 268 -16.45 19.46 -21.38
CA THR A 268 -15.81 19.48 -22.69
C THR A 268 -16.71 19.97 -23.80
N GLU A 269 -16.15 20.67 -24.79
CA GLU A 269 -16.83 21.20 -25.98
C GLU A 269 -16.03 20.86 -27.24
N VAL A 270 -16.65 20.26 -28.24
CA VAL A 270 -16.02 20.01 -29.55
C VAL A 270 -15.87 21.33 -30.29
N VAL A 271 -14.65 21.68 -30.70
CA VAL A 271 -14.35 22.93 -31.41
C VAL A 271 -14.34 22.70 -32.92
N ASP A 272 -13.64 21.64 -33.36
CA ASP A 272 -13.57 21.24 -34.76
C ASP A 272 -13.29 19.73 -34.92
N ALA A 273 -12.99 19.26 -36.12
CA ALA A 273 -12.75 17.84 -36.40
C ALA A 273 -11.51 17.27 -35.66
N ASN A 274 -10.58 18.13 -35.20
CA ASN A 274 -9.30 17.71 -34.57
C ASN A 274 -9.14 18.20 -33.14
N HIS A 275 -9.96 19.15 -32.70
CA HIS A 275 -9.79 19.82 -31.42
C HIS A 275 -11.07 19.85 -30.59
N PHE A 276 -10.89 19.80 -29.29
CA PHE A 276 -11.91 20.07 -28.28
C PHE A 276 -11.39 21.06 -27.24
N ARG A 277 -12.32 21.71 -26.55
CA ARG A 277 -12.04 22.59 -25.42
C ARG A 277 -12.43 21.86 -24.14
N VAL A 278 -11.59 21.97 -23.11
CA VAL A 278 -11.89 21.47 -21.77
C VAL A 278 -11.76 22.60 -20.75
N SER A 279 -12.72 22.71 -19.85
CA SER A 279 -12.73 23.71 -18.78
C SER A 279 -12.66 23.03 -17.42
N VAL A 280 -11.62 23.35 -16.65
CA VAL A 280 -11.34 22.75 -15.34
C VAL A 280 -11.08 23.83 -14.29
N ASP A 281 -11.50 23.57 -13.06
CA ASP A 281 -11.16 24.39 -11.90
C ASP A 281 -9.92 23.81 -11.25
N VAL A 282 -8.76 24.46 -11.41
CA VAL A 282 -7.45 23.95 -11.01
C VAL A 282 -6.54 25.09 -10.59
N ALA A 283 -5.64 24.84 -9.63
CA ALA A 283 -4.56 25.77 -9.31
C ALA A 283 -3.51 25.77 -10.44
N PRO A 284 -3.28 26.88 -11.15
CA PRO A 284 -2.35 26.98 -12.27
C PRO A 284 -0.90 27.07 -11.76
N THR A 285 -0.42 25.96 -11.22
CA THR A 285 0.89 25.81 -10.58
C THR A 285 1.95 25.24 -11.55
N PRO A 286 3.24 25.32 -11.24
CA PRO A 286 4.29 24.72 -12.08
C PRO A 286 4.05 23.24 -12.45
N PRO A 287 3.57 22.34 -11.56
CA PRO A 287 3.20 20.99 -11.95
C PRO A 287 2.07 20.90 -12.95
N PHE A 288 1.07 21.79 -12.87
CA PHE A 288 -0.01 21.86 -13.85
C PHE A 288 0.54 22.23 -15.23
N PHE A 289 1.34 23.28 -15.33
CA PHE A 289 1.96 23.66 -16.59
C PHE A 289 2.89 22.56 -17.12
N SER A 290 3.70 21.94 -16.27
CA SER A 290 4.55 20.81 -16.67
C SER A 290 3.72 19.67 -17.27
N TRP A 291 2.56 19.37 -16.67
CA TRP A 291 1.67 18.35 -17.19
C TRP A 291 1.08 18.75 -18.56
N VAL A 292 0.62 19.99 -18.73
CA VAL A 292 0.14 20.49 -20.03
C VAL A 292 1.23 20.37 -21.11
N PHE A 293 2.46 20.78 -20.79
CA PHE A 293 3.59 20.71 -21.72
C PHE A 293 3.99 19.28 -22.13
N THR A 294 3.64 18.24 -21.35
CA THR A 294 3.92 16.84 -21.76
C THR A 294 3.18 16.44 -23.03
N PHE A 295 2.14 17.16 -23.41
CA PHE A 295 1.30 16.87 -24.60
C PHE A 295 1.64 17.75 -25.81
N GLY A 296 2.71 18.53 -25.76
CA GLY A 296 3.20 19.29 -26.90
C GLY A 296 2.47 20.63 -27.08
N GLY A 297 2.26 21.33 -25.98
CA GLY A 297 1.74 22.71 -25.99
C GLY A 297 2.71 23.74 -26.56
#